data_59ce50e6e8b94dc976ef8cc0e91f29e2
#
_entry.id   59ce50e6e8b94dc976ef8cc0e91f29e2
#
_cell.length_a   1.000
_cell.length_b   1.000
_cell.length_c   1.000
_cell.angle_alpha   90.00
_cell.angle_beta   90.00
_cell.angle_gamma   90.00
#
_symmetry.space_group_name_H-M   'P 1'
#
loop_
_entity.id
_entity.type
_entity.pdbx_description
1 polymer ?
#
loop_
_entity_poly.entity_id
_entity_poly.type
_entity_poly.pdbx_seq_one_letter_code
_entity_poly.pdbx_strand_id
1 'polypeptide(L)'
;MTISRNFLIVFFVFLIIDIEVSAQQTLKVRFNESDEVLTNPGMGFMTFQRFNGDKSNDGVGWTEGKPIEYQKFDGNLETKDHPMSSIAYFRIYWKYLEPEMGKYNWPMIDHAINTAHERHQTLMLRIAPYGSEKGEDVPDWYREMVGPKRDWKAEYWIVDPENLLYAEYFGKLITELGKRYDGHPDLESVDMAIVGFWGEGSGSALLTQQTRETLVRAYTDNFKKTPLVMLLSDEKTNKFGLSQANVGWRVDCIGDLGFWAKDQSNPEFTHMYDYYPQGIINFGMKDVWKTAPVSLEVCGTIKSWKGKRDSCQYCQGYTTDQVRYIINETLKWHISSFNNKSSGVPEEWRPLIDQWLKKMGYRFVLRSFTYPEFVSAGGKINFKSWWDNKGVAPIYKKYLLAVRFTNEKRSEVIITDADINSWLPGDNLYDDSVFVPRDMPAGIYKFQIGIVDAQSHKPKVNLAIEGKDTEGWYQLGNLEIK
;
A
#
# COMPACT_ATOMS: atom_id res chain seq x y z
N MET A 1 -92.28 -43.03 18.15
CA MET A 1 -90.94 -43.59 18.01
C MET A 1 -89.94 -42.41 17.91
N THR A 2 -89.42 -41.99 19.02
CA THR A 2 -88.64 -40.74 19.15
C THR A 2 -87.18 -41.10 19.34
N ILE A 3 -86.34 -40.80 18.39
CA ILE A 3 -84.87 -41.03 18.48
C ILE A 3 -84.23 -39.81 19.05
N SER A 4 -83.70 -39.96 20.28
CA SER A 4 -82.82 -38.97 20.99
C SER A 4 -81.44 -39.01 20.37
N ARG A 5 -80.91 -37.84 19.91
CA ARG A 5 -79.55 -37.64 19.45
C ARG A 5 -78.76 -36.99 20.57
N ASN A 6 -77.89 -37.77 21.24
CA ASN A 6 -76.89 -37.21 22.19
C ASN A 6 -75.75 -36.61 21.40
N PHE A 7 -75.53 -35.29 21.55
CA PHE A 7 -74.31 -34.59 21.10
C PHE A 7 -73.29 -34.65 22.20
N LEU A 8 -72.14 -35.32 21.90
CA LEU A 8 -70.96 -35.33 22.73
C LEU A 8 -70.11 -34.08 22.36
N ILE A 9 -70.04 -33.10 23.26
CA ILE A 9 -69.15 -31.92 23.09
C ILE A 9 -67.78 -32.27 23.68
N VAL A 10 -66.77 -32.47 22.82
CA VAL A 10 -65.38 -32.64 23.24
C VAL A 10 -64.76 -31.25 23.35
N PHE A 11 -64.45 -30.86 24.59
CA PHE A 11 -63.64 -29.64 24.89
C PHE A 11 -62.17 -29.94 24.61
N PHE A 12 -61.59 -29.37 23.57
CA PHE A 12 -60.14 -29.29 23.39
C PHE A 12 -59.60 -28.10 24.22
N VAL A 13 -58.93 -28.41 25.34
CA VAL A 13 -58.15 -27.43 26.10
C VAL A 13 -56.82 -27.28 25.36
N PHE A 14 -56.68 -26.17 24.61
CA PHE A 14 -55.38 -25.75 24.11
C PHE A 14 -54.55 -25.17 25.28
N LEU A 15 -53.56 -25.92 25.75
CA LEU A 15 -52.49 -25.36 26.58
C LEU A 15 -51.66 -24.44 25.69
N ILE A 16 -51.86 -23.13 25.80
CA ILE A 16 -50.95 -22.15 25.23
C ILE A 16 -49.72 -22.13 26.17
N ILE A 17 -48.66 -22.78 25.78
CA ILE A 17 -47.37 -22.63 26.40
C ILE A 17 -46.83 -21.30 25.86
N ASP A 18 -46.92 -20.23 26.66
CA ASP A 18 -46.21 -19.00 26.40
C ASP A 18 -44.71 -19.29 26.57
N ILE A 19 -44.05 -19.57 25.45
CA ILE A 19 -42.59 -19.56 25.39
C ILE A 19 -42.19 -18.08 25.38
N GLU A 20 -41.92 -17.53 26.56
CA GLU A 20 -41.19 -16.27 26.65
C GLU A 20 -39.82 -16.51 26.01
N VAL A 21 -39.72 -16.16 24.72
CA VAL A 21 -38.42 -15.98 24.07
C VAL A 21 -37.84 -14.70 24.68
N SER A 22 -37.16 -14.85 25.83
CA SER A 22 -36.35 -13.77 26.38
C SER A 22 -35.33 -13.36 25.30
N ALA A 23 -35.57 -12.24 24.66
CA ALA A 23 -34.59 -11.69 23.71
C ALA A 23 -33.26 -11.49 24.45
N GLN A 24 -32.23 -12.19 24.03
CA GLN A 24 -30.90 -12.09 24.62
C GLN A 24 -30.48 -10.60 24.61
N GLN A 25 -30.15 -10.06 25.78
CA GLN A 25 -29.72 -8.69 25.93
C GLN A 25 -28.43 -8.45 25.12
N THR A 26 -28.40 -7.40 24.33
CA THR A 26 -27.23 -7.03 23.52
C THR A 26 -26.60 -5.76 24.05
N LEU A 27 -25.27 -5.71 24.02
CA LEU A 27 -24.46 -4.56 24.35
C LEU A 27 -24.07 -3.84 23.06
N LYS A 28 -24.19 -2.54 23.03
CA LYS A 28 -23.73 -1.68 21.92
C LYS A 28 -22.63 -0.76 22.42
N VAL A 29 -21.44 -0.92 21.89
CA VAL A 29 -20.26 -0.11 22.19
C VAL A 29 -20.03 0.92 21.08
N ARG A 30 -19.60 2.11 21.45
CA ARG A 30 -19.17 3.18 20.55
C ARG A 30 -17.78 3.61 20.96
N PHE A 31 -16.99 4.04 19.98
CA PHE A 31 -15.59 4.38 20.18
C PHE A 31 -15.33 5.86 19.94
N ASN A 32 -14.42 6.43 20.72
CA ASN A 32 -13.85 7.73 20.43
C ASN A 32 -12.84 7.56 19.29
N GLU A 33 -12.91 8.49 18.34
CA GLU A 33 -11.95 8.54 17.25
C GLU A 33 -10.63 9.12 17.73
N SER A 34 -9.51 8.49 17.34
CA SER A 34 -8.16 9.01 17.57
C SER A 34 -7.76 9.95 16.44
N ASP A 35 -7.16 11.09 16.78
CA ASP A 35 -6.61 12.06 15.81
C ASP A 35 -5.11 11.81 15.51
N GLU A 36 -4.54 10.69 15.93
CA GLU A 36 -3.13 10.37 15.69
C GLU A 36 -2.84 10.09 14.21
N VAL A 37 -1.63 10.42 13.77
CA VAL A 37 -1.08 9.92 12.50
C VAL A 37 -0.73 8.43 12.69
N LEU A 38 -1.41 7.56 11.95
CA LEU A 38 -1.20 6.12 12.05
C LEU A 38 -0.15 5.67 11.03
N THR A 39 0.85 4.93 11.49
CA THR A 39 1.77 4.21 10.60
C THR A 39 1.21 2.81 10.39
N ASN A 40 0.52 2.62 9.28
CA ASN A 40 -0.11 1.36 8.90
C ASN A 40 0.57 0.75 7.67
N PRO A 41 0.51 -0.58 7.47
CA PRO A 41 1.13 -1.25 6.32
C PRO A 41 0.63 -0.70 4.98
N GLY A 42 1.54 -0.56 4.02
CA GLY A 42 1.22 -0.22 2.64
C GLY A 42 0.74 1.21 2.38
N MET A 43 0.90 2.12 3.35
CA MET A 43 0.45 3.51 3.22
C MET A 43 1.38 4.53 3.88
N GLY A 44 1.16 5.80 3.55
CA GLY A 44 1.90 6.91 4.15
C GLY A 44 3.18 7.26 3.40
N PHE A 45 4.06 8.01 4.04
CA PHE A 45 5.36 8.34 3.46
C PHE A 45 6.24 7.10 3.40
N MET A 46 7.07 7.01 2.36
CA MET A 46 8.09 5.98 2.18
C MET A 46 9.47 6.54 2.48
N THR A 47 10.35 5.72 3.06
CA THR A 47 11.77 5.99 2.97
C THR A 47 12.27 5.59 1.58
N PHE A 48 13.28 6.28 1.06
CA PHE A 48 13.85 6.03 -0.26
C PHE A 48 15.37 5.89 -0.15
N GLN A 49 15.89 4.75 -0.60
CA GLN A 49 17.31 4.38 -0.48
C GLN A 49 17.83 4.49 0.97
N ARG A 50 16.93 4.38 1.93
CA ARG A 50 17.14 4.44 3.39
C ARG A 50 16.07 3.63 4.09
N PHE A 51 16.31 3.31 5.35
CA PHE A 51 15.33 2.68 6.24
C PHE A 51 14.94 3.64 7.38
N ASN A 52 13.90 3.29 8.14
CA ASN A 52 13.59 4.01 9.38
C ASN A 52 14.83 4.02 10.31
N GLY A 53 15.09 5.15 10.96
CA GLY A 53 16.24 5.35 11.82
C GLY A 53 17.53 5.74 11.10
N ASP A 54 17.59 5.62 9.77
CA ASP A 54 18.73 6.11 9.00
C ASP A 54 18.71 7.64 8.91
N LYS A 55 19.89 8.23 8.68
CA LYS A 55 20.00 9.66 8.37
C LYS A 55 19.26 9.97 7.08
N SER A 56 18.54 11.10 7.07
CA SER A 56 17.85 11.60 5.89
C SER A 56 18.81 11.81 4.70
N ASN A 57 18.25 11.73 3.50
CA ASN A 57 18.89 12.25 2.31
C ASN A 57 18.72 13.78 2.30
N ASP A 58 19.73 14.54 2.71
CA ASP A 58 19.65 16.00 2.78
C ASP A 58 19.60 16.64 1.39
N GLY A 59 18.41 16.63 0.80
CA GLY A 59 18.08 17.32 -0.42
C GLY A 59 18.34 16.55 -1.71
N VAL A 60 19.54 16.00 -1.93
CA VAL A 60 19.93 15.35 -3.20
C VAL A 60 20.87 14.15 -3.03
N GLY A 61 21.09 13.69 -1.81
CA GLY A 61 22.11 12.67 -1.50
C GLY A 61 21.64 11.21 -1.61
N TRP A 62 20.67 10.88 -2.47
CA TRP A 62 20.27 9.48 -2.71
C TRP A 62 21.16 8.80 -3.74
N THR A 63 21.28 7.47 -3.66
CA THR A 63 22.23 6.68 -4.46
C THR A 63 21.84 6.45 -5.91
N GLU A 64 20.69 6.95 -6.37
CA GLU A 64 20.20 6.84 -7.76
C GLU A 64 20.04 5.40 -8.32
N GLY A 65 20.12 4.37 -7.51
CA GLY A 65 20.05 2.96 -7.93
C GLY A 65 21.35 2.19 -7.76
N LYS A 66 22.39 2.82 -7.18
CA LYS A 66 23.60 2.15 -6.73
C LYS A 66 23.30 1.20 -5.57
N PRO A 67 24.26 0.32 -5.17
CA PRO A 67 24.06 -0.59 -4.05
C PRO A 67 23.59 0.12 -2.78
N ILE A 68 22.75 -0.56 -2.01
CA ILE A 68 22.17 -0.03 -0.78
C ILE A 68 23.27 0.24 0.24
N GLU A 69 23.27 1.45 0.81
CA GLU A 69 24.15 1.82 1.92
C GLU A 69 23.44 1.52 3.23
N TYR A 70 23.93 0.50 3.95
CA TYR A 70 23.40 0.11 5.25
C TYR A 70 24.06 0.95 6.35
N GLN A 71 23.27 1.71 7.10
CA GLN A 71 23.74 2.49 8.24
C GLN A 71 23.65 1.66 9.52
N LYS A 72 24.53 1.97 10.47
CA LYS A 72 24.50 1.32 11.79
C LYS A 72 23.18 1.65 12.47
N PHE A 73 22.47 0.62 12.91
CA PHE A 73 21.23 0.75 13.63
C PHE A 73 21.47 0.74 15.14
N ASP A 74 20.91 1.71 15.85
CA ASP A 74 21.01 1.84 17.31
C ASP A 74 19.71 1.46 18.04
N GLY A 75 18.68 1.01 17.32
CA GLY A 75 17.38 0.66 17.85
C GLY A 75 16.33 1.78 17.76
N ASN A 76 16.74 3.01 17.43
CA ASN A 76 15.82 4.12 17.23
C ASN A 76 15.31 4.14 15.78
N LEU A 77 14.01 3.98 15.59
CA LEU A 77 13.37 3.98 14.27
C LEU A 77 13.06 5.40 13.75
N GLU A 78 13.13 6.42 14.60
CA GLU A 78 12.78 7.78 14.21
C GLU A 78 13.84 8.38 13.29
N THR A 79 13.38 9.05 12.25
CA THR A 79 14.21 9.86 11.37
C THR A 79 13.84 11.32 11.57
N LYS A 80 14.83 12.16 11.84
CA LYS A 80 14.60 13.59 12.06
C LYS A 80 13.87 14.21 10.87
N ASP A 81 12.83 14.97 11.16
CA ASP A 81 12.01 15.74 10.20
C ASP A 81 11.32 14.91 9.10
N HIS A 82 11.36 13.57 9.17
CA HIS A 82 10.67 12.68 8.26
C HIS A 82 9.61 11.86 9.00
N PRO A 83 8.39 11.71 8.48
CA PRO A 83 7.38 10.85 9.09
C PRO A 83 7.85 9.41 9.20
N MET A 84 7.42 8.69 10.26
CA MET A 84 7.59 7.25 10.36
C MET A 84 6.97 6.57 9.14
N SER A 85 7.67 5.60 8.56
CA SER A 85 7.28 4.94 7.32
C SER A 85 7.02 3.46 7.52
N SER A 86 5.99 2.93 6.85
CA SER A 86 5.75 1.48 6.77
C SER A 86 6.42 0.82 5.55
N ILE A 87 6.94 1.61 4.63
CA ILE A 87 7.52 1.16 3.36
C ILE A 87 8.93 1.72 3.21
N ALA A 88 9.88 0.86 2.90
CA ALA A 88 11.20 1.24 2.41
C ALA A 88 11.24 1.02 0.89
N TYR A 89 11.46 2.07 0.12
CA TYR A 89 11.47 2.01 -1.32
C TYR A 89 12.90 2.08 -1.84
N PHE A 90 13.30 1.05 -2.59
CA PHE A 90 14.62 0.96 -3.20
C PHE A 90 14.54 0.81 -4.71
N ARG A 91 15.34 1.64 -5.39
CA ARG A 91 15.64 1.53 -6.81
C ARG A 91 17.04 0.94 -6.94
N ILE A 92 17.16 -0.13 -7.72
CA ILE A 92 18.43 -0.84 -7.95
C ILE A 92 18.63 -1.00 -9.44
N TYR A 93 19.82 -0.62 -9.95
CA TYR A 93 20.13 -0.80 -11.36
C TYR A 93 20.38 -2.27 -11.68
N TRP A 94 19.97 -2.68 -12.90
CA TRP A 94 20.19 -4.01 -13.44
C TRP A 94 21.62 -4.50 -13.23
N LYS A 95 22.62 -3.66 -13.55
CA LYS A 95 24.05 -3.95 -13.39
C LYS A 95 24.42 -4.60 -12.03
N TYR A 96 23.83 -4.12 -10.95
CA TYR A 96 24.18 -4.58 -9.60
C TYR A 96 23.44 -5.86 -9.20
N LEU A 97 22.30 -6.11 -9.82
CA LEU A 97 21.53 -7.30 -9.55
C LEU A 97 21.99 -8.49 -10.43
N GLU A 98 22.50 -8.24 -11.65
CA GLU A 98 23.03 -9.24 -12.57
C GLU A 98 24.43 -8.82 -13.07
N PRO A 99 25.45 -8.85 -12.19
CA PRO A 99 26.82 -8.44 -12.54
C PRO A 99 27.48 -9.32 -13.60
N GLU A 100 27.09 -10.59 -13.70
CA GLU A 100 27.47 -11.54 -14.75
C GLU A 100 26.20 -12.18 -15.33
N MET A 101 26.19 -12.46 -16.62
CA MET A 101 25.03 -13.00 -17.32
C MET A 101 24.49 -14.27 -16.63
N GLY A 102 23.23 -14.22 -16.20
CA GLY A 102 22.54 -15.32 -15.51
C GLY A 102 22.98 -15.53 -14.04
N LYS A 103 23.86 -14.70 -13.50
CA LYS A 103 24.26 -14.77 -12.08
C LYS A 103 23.66 -13.59 -11.32
N TYR A 104 22.61 -13.89 -10.58
CA TYR A 104 21.83 -12.87 -9.86
C TYR A 104 22.32 -12.68 -8.43
N ASN A 105 22.49 -11.43 -8.03
CA ASN A 105 22.88 -11.04 -6.67
C ASN A 105 21.64 -10.98 -5.73
N TRP A 106 20.95 -12.13 -5.59
CA TRP A 106 19.80 -12.24 -4.68
C TRP A 106 20.12 -11.86 -3.23
N PRO A 107 21.32 -12.14 -2.67
CA PRO A 107 21.67 -11.69 -1.33
C PRO A 107 21.45 -10.20 -1.09
N MET A 108 21.60 -9.35 -2.12
CA MET A 108 21.31 -7.91 -2.01
C MET A 108 19.84 -7.65 -1.70
N ILE A 109 18.91 -8.34 -2.38
CA ILE A 109 17.47 -8.22 -2.16
C ILE A 109 17.07 -8.86 -0.84
N ASP A 110 17.57 -10.06 -0.54
CA ASP A 110 17.30 -10.77 0.72
C ASP A 110 17.71 -9.91 1.92
N HIS A 111 18.88 -9.27 1.86
CA HIS A 111 19.35 -8.37 2.92
C HIS A 111 18.46 -7.11 3.04
N ALA A 112 18.03 -6.52 1.91
CA ALA A 112 17.15 -5.35 1.94
C ALA A 112 15.78 -5.69 2.56
N ILE A 113 15.19 -6.84 2.20
CA ILE A 113 13.92 -7.32 2.78
C ILE A 113 14.07 -7.53 4.29
N ASN A 114 15.12 -8.22 4.73
CA ASN A 114 15.36 -8.49 6.15
C ASN A 114 15.57 -7.19 6.93
N THR A 115 16.35 -6.25 6.39
CA THR A 115 16.59 -4.95 7.03
C THR A 115 15.31 -4.13 7.11
N ALA A 116 14.48 -4.12 6.05
CA ALA A 116 13.17 -3.47 6.10
C ALA A 116 12.31 -4.06 7.21
N HIS A 117 12.24 -5.39 7.32
CA HIS A 117 11.50 -6.08 8.38
C HIS A 117 12.00 -5.67 9.78
N GLU A 118 13.31 -5.67 10.03
CA GLU A 118 13.92 -5.25 11.29
C GLU A 118 13.61 -3.78 11.64
N ARG A 119 13.37 -2.95 10.63
CA ARG A 119 13.02 -1.53 10.76
C ARG A 119 11.51 -1.27 10.72
N HIS A 120 10.70 -2.31 10.92
CA HIS A 120 9.23 -2.28 10.89
C HIS A 120 8.65 -1.77 9.55
N GLN A 121 9.33 -2.09 8.45
CA GLN A 121 8.93 -1.73 7.10
C GLN A 121 8.78 -2.96 6.22
N THR A 122 8.07 -2.80 5.10
CA THR A 122 8.09 -3.72 3.96
C THR A 122 8.84 -3.07 2.81
N LEU A 123 9.39 -3.87 1.90
CA LEU A 123 10.21 -3.38 0.79
C LEU A 123 9.34 -3.11 -0.44
N MET A 124 9.35 -1.90 -0.98
CA MET A 124 8.96 -1.62 -2.36
C MET A 124 10.21 -1.63 -3.23
N LEU A 125 10.16 -2.33 -4.36
CA LEU A 125 11.34 -2.58 -5.18
C LEU A 125 11.13 -2.12 -6.63
N ARG A 126 12.08 -1.36 -7.17
CA ARG A 126 12.23 -1.06 -8.59
C ARG A 126 13.57 -1.59 -9.09
N ILE A 127 13.55 -2.48 -10.06
CA ILE A 127 14.75 -2.79 -10.81
C ILE A 127 14.78 -1.86 -12.01
N ALA A 128 15.63 -0.83 -11.95
CA ALA A 128 15.77 0.11 -13.05
C ALA A 128 16.73 -0.48 -14.11
N PRO A 129 16.34 -0.49 -15.38
CA PRO A 129 17.18 -1.06 -16.42
C PRO A 129 18.51 -0.31 -16.58
N TYR A 130 18.48 1.02 -16.39
CA TYR A 130 19.65 1.89 -16.45
C TYR A 130 19.37 3.24 -15.76
N GLY A 131 20.45 3.96 -15.45
CA GLY A 131 20.44 5.34 -14.95
C GLY A 131 20.85 6.35 -16.02
N SER A 132 21.31 7.53 -15.59
CA SER A 132 21.74 8.62 -16.47
C SER A 132 23.25 8.64 -16.76
N GLU A 133 24.03 7.76 -16.15
CA GLU A 133 25.50 7.77 -16.23
C GLU A 133 26.02 7.06 -17.48
N LYS A 134 25.83 7.67 -18.66
CA LYS A 134 26.53 7.34 -19.93
C LYS A 134 26.67 5.84 -20.23
N GLY A 135 25.65 5.02 -19.86
CA GLY A 135 25.66 3.58 -20.06
C GLY A 135 26.46 2.77 -19.03
N GLU A 136 27.04 3.40 -18.01
CA GLU A 136 27.78 2.69 -16.95
C GLU A 136 26.85 1.94 -15.98
N ASP A 137 25.57 2.25 -16.00
CA ASP A 137 24.55 1.65 -15.15
C ASP A 137 23.96 0.34 -15.71
N VAL A 138 24.35 -0.05 -16.92
CA VAL A 138 23.96 -1.30 -17.57
C VAL A 138 25.03 -2.38 -17.31
N PRO A 139 24.69 -3.68 -17.22
CA PRO A 139 25.71 -4.72 -17.06
C PRO A 139 26.76 -4.69 -18.17
N ASP A 140 28.04 -4.79 -17.81
CA ASP A 140 29.14 -4.70 -18.77
C ASP A 140 29.05 -5.82 -19.83
N TRP A 141 28.69 -7.05 -19.40
CA TRP A 141 28.47 -8.20 -20.30
C TRP A 141 27.37 -7.92 -21.35
N TYR A 142 26.30 -7.18 -20.96
CA TYR A 142 25.24 -6.82 -21.90
C TYR A 142 25.73 -5.78 -22.92
N ARG A 143 26.48 -4.77 -22.46
CA ARG A 143 27.08 -3.76 -23.37
C ARG A 143 28.05 -4.38 -24.35
N GLU A 144 28.89 -5.30 -23.92
CA GLU A 144 29.81 -6.05 -24.77
C GLU A 144 29.06 -6.90 -25.82
N MET A 145 27.97 -7.55 -25.42
CA MET A 145 27.15 -8.39 -26.29
C MET A 145 26.45 -7.58 -27.40
N VAL A 146 25.85 -6.45 -27.07
CA VAL A 146 25.14 -5.61 -28.06
C VAL A 146 26.08 -4.75 -28.90
N GLY A 147 27.34 -4.63 -28.47
CA GLY A 147 28.39 -3.93 -29.19
C GLY A 147 28.29 -2.40 -29.10
N PRO A 148 29.07 -1.69 -29.93
CA PRO A 148 29.15 -0.26 -29.88
C PRO A 148 27.82 0.39 -30.27
N LYS A 149 27.63 1.58 -29.78
CA LYS A 149 26.43 2.40 -29.98
C LYS A 149 26.13 2.65 -31.47
N ARG A 150 24.84 2.61 -31.81
CA ARG A 150 24.36 2.92 -33.17
C ARG A 150 24.06 4.40 -33.42
N ASP A 151 23.75 5.16 -32.35
CA ASP A 151 23.47 6.59 -32.52
C ASP A 151 24.75 7.42 -32.55
N TRP A 152 25.12 7.83 -33.74
CA TRP A 152 26.33 8.62 -34.01
C TRP A 152 26.29 10.05 -33.42
N LYS A 153 25.12 10.55 -32.97
CA LYS A 153 24.97 11.88 -32.40
C LYS A 153 25.30 11.95 -30.92
N ALA A 154 25.28 10.83 -30.22
CA ALA A 154 25.57 10.81 -28.82
C ALA A 154 27.04 10.45 -28.58
N GLU A 155 27.68 11.20 -27.72
CA GLU A 155 29.07 11.02 -27.34
C GLU A 155 29.32 9.77 -26.44
N TYR A 156 28.23 9.14 -25.95
CA TYR A 156 28.28 8.03 -25.01
C TYR A 156 27.32 6.91 -25.40
N TRP A 157 27.57 5.72 -24.89
CA TRP A 157 26.71 4.56 -25.08
C TRP A 157 25.35 4.76 -24.41
N ILE A 158 24.26 4.43 -25.08
CA ILE A 158 22.91 4.41 -24.53
C ILE A 158 22.21 3.10 -24.85
N VAL A 159 21.24 2.70 -24.02
CA VAL A 159 20.40 1.52 -24.27
C VAL A 159 19.52 1.78 -25.49
N ASP A 160 19.47 0.80 -26.39
CA ASP A 160 18.43 0.68 -27.41
C ASP A 160 17.39 -0.34 -26.92
N PRO A 161 16.21 0.09 -26.43
CA PRO A 161 15.22 -0.85 -25.92
C PRO A 161 14.57 -1.72 -26.99
N GLU A 162 14.73 -1.38 -28.27
CA GLU A 162 14.26 -2.18 -29.41
C GLU A 162 15.28 -3.24 -29.84
N ASN A 163 16.47 -3.28 -29.25
CA ASN A 163 17.36 -4.42 -29.40
C ASN A 163 16.71 -5.64 -28.76
N LEU A 164 16.52 -6.73 -29.53
CA LEU A 164 15.85 -7.95 -29.05
C LEU A 164 16.48 -8.52 -27.77
N LEU A 165 17.80 -8.39 -27.61
CA LEU A 165 18.52 -8.84 -26.43
C LEU A 165 18.15 -8.07 -25.17
N TYR A 166 17.66 -6.80 -25.31
CA TYR A 166 17.21 -6.03 -24.17
C TYR A 166 15.97 -6.66 -23.52
N ALA A 167 14.92 -6.85 -24.29
CA ALA A 167 13.69 -7.47 -23.78
C ALA A 167 13.93 -8.91 -23.30
N GLU A 168 14.82 -9.66 -23.98
CA GLU A 168 15.19 -11.02 -23.61
C GLU A 168 15.86 -11.07 -22.23
N TYR A 169 16.95 -10.33 -22.03
CA TYR A 169 17.76 -10.48 -20.81
C TYR A 169 17.18 -9.70 -19.63
N PHE A 170 16.75 -8.46 -19.84
CA PHE A 170 16.08 -7.70 -18.79
C PHE A 170 14.75 -8.36 -18.38
N GLY A 171 13.96 -8.83 -19.34
CA GLY A 171 12.74 -9.58 -19.08
C GLY A 171 12.99 -10.89 -18.33
N LYS A 172 14.09 -11.60 -18.63
CA LYS A 172 14.51 -12.79 -17.91
C LYS A 172 14.85 -12.49 -16.45
N LEU A 173 15.61 -11.42 -16.18
CA LEU A 173 15.90 -10.99 -14.81
C LEU A 173 14.61 -10.78 -14.01
N ILE A 174 13.63 -10.05 -14.59
CA ILE A 174 12.34 -9.80 -13.93
C ILE A 174 11.57 -11.10 -13.70
N THR A 175 11.61 -12.03 -14.67
CA THR A 175 11.01 -13.37 -14.52
C THR A 175 11.62 -14.13 -13.33
N GLU A 176 12.95 -14.16 -13.21
CA GLU A 176 13.62 -14.84 -12.09
C GLU A 176 13.36 -14.14 -10.75
N LEU A 177 13.26 -12.80 -10.74
CA LEU A 177 12.86 -12.02 -9.57
C LEU A 177 11.45 -12.44 -9.09
N GLY A 178 10.48 -12.53 -10.01
CA GLY A 178 9.12 -12.94 -9.70
C GLY A 178 9.04 -14.36 -9.17
N LYS A 179 9.73 -15.33 -9.80
CA LYS A 179 9.80 -16.70 -9.32
C LYS A 179 10.31 -16.82 -7.88
N ARG A 180 11.23 -15.93 -7.47
CA ARG A 180 11.84 -15.98 -6.15
C ARG A 180 11.00 -15.24 -5.09
N TYR A 181 10.41 -14.11 -5.43
CA TYR A 181 9.87 -13.17 -4.43
C TYR A 181 8.37 -12.92 -4.53
N ASP A 182 7.64 -13.42 -5.55
CA ASP A 182 6.20 -13.22 -5.64
C ASP A 182 5.47 -13.78 -4.42
N GLY A 183 4.78 -12.89 -3.70
CA GLY A 183 4.04 -13.22 -2.47
C GLY A 183 4.90 -13.25 -1.22
N HIS A 184 6.15 -12.76 -1.25
CA HIS A 184 6.94 -12.59 -0.04
C HIS A 184 6.23 -11.59 0.91
N PRO A 185 6.01 -11.92 2.19
CA PRO A 185 5.22 -11.09 3.11
C PRO A 185 5.78 -9.68 3.29
N ASP A 186 7.11 -9.54 3.28
CA ASP A 186 7.80 -8.27 3.44
C ASP A 186 8.14 -7.57 2.12
N LEU A 187 7.72 -8.11 0.97
CA LEU A 187 7.72 -7.38 -0.31
C LEU A 187 6.38 -6.66 -0.47
N GLU A 188 6.41 -5.33 -0.39
CA GLU A 188 5.20 -4.49 -0.45
C GLU A 188 4.60 -4.46 -1.85
N SER A 189 5.44 -4.10 -2.81
CA SER A 189 5.07 -4.00 -4.21
C SER A 189 6.31 -3.97 -5.10
N VAL A 190 6.11 -4.22 -6.39
CA VAL A 190 7.15 -4.07 -7.40
C VAL A 190 6.74 -2.98 -8.40
N ASP A 191 7.66 -2.04 -8.63
CA ASP A 191 7.50 -0.98 -9.60
C ASP A 191 7.99 -1.47 -10.98
N MET A 192 7.08 -1.44 -11.95
CA MET A 192 7.29 -1.95 -13.30
C MET A 192 8.12 -0.97 -14.15
N ALA A 193 9.43 -1.00 -13.97
CA ALA A 193 10.37 -0.19 -14.74
C ALA A 193 10.76 -0.94 -16.02
N ILE A 194 10.18 -0.60 -17.15
CA ILE A 194 10.46 -1.30 -18.43
C ILE A 194 11.47 -0.57 -19.33
N VAL A 195 11.56 0.75 -19.24
CA VAL A 195 12.43 1.60 -20.08
C VAL A 195 12.63 2.96 -19.42
N GLY A 196 13.60 3.71 -19.91
CA GLY A 196 13.89 5.07 -19.47
C GLY A 196 14.95 5.16 -18.38
N PHE A 197 15.55 6.33 -18.25
CA PHE A 197 16.47 6.61 -17.15
C PHE A 197 15.78 6.35 -15.82
N TRP A 198 16.50 5.73 -14.92
CA TRP A 198 15.99 5.33 -13.59
C TRP A 198 14.74 4.43 -13.59
N GLY A 199 14.34 3.91 -14.78
CA GLY A 199 13.10 3.20 -14.96
C GLY A 199 11.85 4.11 -14.98
N GLU A 200 12.02 5.38 -15.34
CA GLU A 200 10.96 6.39 -15.33
C GLU A 200 10.30 6.60 -16.70
N GLY A 201 10.28 5.56 -17.54
CA GLY A 201 9.43 5.45 -18.72
C GLY A 201 9.78 6.37 -19.90
N SER A 202 10.87 7.13 -19.84
CA SER A 202 11.31 7.96 -20.96
C SER A 202 11.49 7.09 -22.21
N GLY A 203 10.78 7.39 -23.29
CA GLY A 203 10.78 6.62 -24.53
C GLY A 203 9.77 5.48 -24.60
N SER A 204 8.96 5.24 -23.58
CA SER A 204 7.96 4.14 -23.59
C SER A 204 6.95 4.25 -24.73
N ALA A 205 6.54 5.46 -25.09
CA ALA A 205 5.63 5.70 -26.22
C ALA A 205 6.21 5.26 -27.59
N LEU A 206 7.53 5.20 -27.71
CA LEU A 206 8.24 4.83 -28.94
C LEU A 206 8.44 3.31 -29.08
N LEU A 207 8.21 2.53 -28.03
CA LEU A 207 8.35 1.08 -28.09
C LEU A 207 7.40 0.47 -29.13
N THR A 208 7.91 -0.52 -29.86
CA THR A 208 7.05 -1.39 -30.68
C THR A 208 6.08 -2.13 -29.79
N GLN A 209 4.98 -2.62 -30.35
CA GLN A 209 4.02 -3.41 -29.60
C GLN A 209 4.67 -4.66 -28.99
N GLN A 210 5.47 -5.37 -29.78
CA GLN A 210 6.15 -6.58 -29.34
C GLN A 210 7.07 -6.35 -28.13
N THR A 211 7.94 -5.34 -28.19
CA THR A 211 8.87 -5.01 -27.11
C THR A 211 8.12 -4.61 -25.85
N ARG A 212 7.12 -3.74 -25.99
CA ARG A 212 6.26 -3.30 -24.88
C ARG A 212 5.57 -4.48 -24.20
N GLU A 213 4.93 -5.35 -24.98
CA GLU A 213 4.21 -6.50 -24.45
C GLU A 213 5.14 -7.49 -23.77
N THR A 214 6.30 -7.77 -24.34
CA THR A 214 7.30 -8.67 -23.74
C THR A 214 7.76 -8.16 -22.38
N LEU A 215 8.11 -6.89 -22.27
CA LEU A 215 8.59 -6.28 -21.03
C LEU A 215 7.50 -6.19 -19.97
N VAL A 216 6.28 -5.79 -20.33
CA VAL A 216 5.15 -5.74 -19.38
C VAL A 216 4.81 -7.14 -18.88
N ARG A 217 4.75 -8.15 -19.76
CA ARG A 217 4.47 -9.55 -19.39
C ARG A 217 5.54 -10.14 -18.48
N ALA A 218 6.79 -9.71 -18.60
CA ALA A 218 7.84 -10.17 -17.67
C ALA A 218 7.47 -9.89 -16.21
N TYR A 219 6.77 -8.80 -15.95
CA TYR A 219 6.21 -8.49 -14.61
C TYR A 219 4.87 -9.20 -14.38
N THR A 220 3.88 -8.96 -15.24
CA THR A 220 2.49 -9.38 -14.99
C THR A 220 2.31 -10.91 -15.00
N ASP A 221 3.17 -11.66 -15.67
CA ASP A 221 3.12 -13.12 -15.67
C ASP A 221 3.80 -13.74 -14.45
N ASN A 222 4.73 -13.04 -13.83
CA ASN A 222 5.56 -13.58 -12.75
C ASN A 222 5.25 -13.01 -11.36
N PHE A 223 4.47 -11.92 -11.27
CA PHE A 223 3.97 -11.38 -10.00
C PHE A 223 2.46 -11.48 -9.97
N LYS A 224 1.95 -12.51 -9.28
CA LYS A 224 0.50 -12.79 -9.17
C LYS A 224 -0.06 -12.46 -7.78
N LYS A 225 0.80 -12.35 -6.77
CA LYS A 225 0.44 -12.13 -5.37
C LYS A 225 0.96 -10.78 -4.85
N THR A 226 2.16 -10.41 -5.26
CA THR A 226 2.75 -9.11 -4.91
C THR A 226 2.13 -8.02 -5.77
N PRO A 227 1.60 -6.93 -5.19
CA PRO A 227 1.07 -5.81 -5.96
C PRO A 227 2.11 -5.24 -6.92
N LEU A 228 1.69 -4.95 -8.14
CA LEU A 228 2.47 -4.22 -9.14
C LEU A 228 2.00 -2.78 -9.21
N VAL A 229 2.93 -1.84 -9.40
CA VAL A 229 2.64 -0.45 -9.75
C VAL A 229 3.36 -0.08 -11.04
N MET A 230 2.71 0.69 -11.88
CA MET A 230 3.22 1.06 -13.20
C MET A 230 3.27 2.58 -13.33
N LEU A 231 4.34 3.11 -13.90
CA LEU A 231 4.42 4.53 -14.18
C LEU A 231 3.30 4.97 -15.12
N LEU A 232 2.69 6.11 -14.85
CA LEU A 232 1.79 6.81 -15.75
C LEU A 232 2.63 7.41 -16.89
N SER A 233 2.98 6.60 -17.90
CA SER A 233 3.96 6.95 -18.93
C SER A 233 3.36 7.24 -20.29
N ASP A 234 2.55 6.32 -20.82
CA ASP A 234 1.85 6.48 -22.09
C ASP A 234 0.62 5.56 -22.17
N GLU A 235 -0.33 5.95 -23.03
CA GLU A 235 -1.61 5.28 -23.17
C GLU A 235 -1.47 3.79 -23.52
N LYS A 236 -0.59 3.45 -24.46
CA LYS A 236 -0.46 2.07 -24.97
C LYS A 236 0.10 1.14 -23.90
N THR A 237 1.16 1.57 -23.21
CA THR A 237 1.79 0.79 -22.14
C THR A 237 0.85 0.63 -20.96
N ASN A 238 0.20 1.70 -20.53
CA ASN A 238 -0.69 1.66 -19.38
C ASN A 238 -1.95 0.81 -19.65
N LYS A 239 -2.62 0.98 -20.79
CA LYS A 239 -3.78 0.15 -21.16
C LYS A 239 -3.41 -1.32 -21.33
N PHE A 240 -2.23 -1.61 -21.90
CA PHE A 240 -1.79 -2.99 -22.00
C PHE A 240 -1.56 -3.61 -20.62
N GLY A 241 -0.84 -2.95 -19.72
CA GLY A 241 -0.62 -3.43 -18.35
C GLY A 241 -1.93 -3.73 -17.61
N LEU A 242 -2.90 -2.81 -17.66
CA LEU A 242 -4.24 -3.00 -17.08
C LEU A 242 -5.01 -4.18 -17.67
N SER A 243 -4.78 -4.51 -18.94
CA SER A 243 -5.40 -5.67 -19.58
C SER A 243 -4.80 -7.01 -19.14
N GLN A 244 -3.60 -7.00 -18.56
CA GLN A 244 -2.87 -8.22 -18.18
C GLN A 244 -3.02 -8.56 -16.70
N ALA A 245 -3.10 -7.56 -15.81
CA ALA A 245 -3.17 -7.76 -14.38
C ALA A 245 -3.85 -6.59 -13.67
N ASN A 246 -4.19 -6.78 -12.39
CA ASN A 246 -4.60 -5.70 -11.51
C ASN A 246 -3.36 -4.92 -11.08
N VAL A 247 -3.06 -3.82 -11.78
CA VAL A 247 -1.84 -3.04 -11.62
C VAL A 247 -2.18 -1.65 -11.10
N GLY A 248 -1.54 -1.25 -10.01
CA GLY A 248 -1.57 0.14 -9.52
C GLY A 248 -0.79 1.09 -10.42
N TRP A 249 -0.76 2.35 -10.06
CA TRP A 249 0.00 3.33 -10.82
C TRP A 249 0.82 4.26 -9.93
N ARG A 250 1.83 4.85 -10.51
CA ARG A 250 2.69 5.85 -9.89
C ARG A 250 3.01 7.01 -10.84
N VAL A 251 3.49 8.09 -10.27
CA VAL A 251 4.14 9.21 -10.96
C VAL A 251 5.36 9.65 -10.16
N ASP A 252 6.26 10.41 -10.76
CA ASP A 252 7.57 10.78 -10.22
C ASP A 252 7.78 12.30 -10.07
N CYS A 253 6.78 13.12 -10.42
CA CYS A 253 6.94 14.57 -10.39
C CYS A 253 5.77 15.31 -9.69
N ILE A 254 5.36 14.83 -8.50
CA ILE A 254 4.41 15.56 -7.67
C ILE A 254 5.01 16.87 -7.20
N GLY A 255 4.24 17.95 -7.31
CA GLY A 255 4.65 19.31 -6.95
C GLY A 255 5.14 20.14 -8.14
N ASP A 256 5.18 19.59 -9.36
CA ASP A 256 5.45 20.41 -10.53
C ASP A 256 4.22 21.21 -10.95
N LEU A 257 4.19 22.47 -10.53
CA LEU A 257 3.19 23.48 -10.90
C LEU A 257 3.71 24.47 -11.97
N GLY A 258 4.63 24.04 -12.84
CA GLY A 258 5.28 24.86 -13.83
C GLY A 258 6.78 25.05 -13.60
N PHE A 259 7.35 24.30 -12.69
CA PHE A 259 8.74 24.32 -12.29
C PHE A 259 9.69 23.92 -13.42
N TRP A 260 9.29 22.89 -14.18
CA TRP A 260 10.04 22.31 -15.28
C TRP A 260 9.62 22.86 -16.65
N ALA A 261 8.42 23.43 -16.75
CA ALA A 261 7.87 23.88 -18.02
C ALA A 261 8.63 25.06 -18.63
N LYS A 262 9.28 25.87 -17.79
CA LYS A 262 10.00 27.07 -18.28
C LYS A 262 11.28 26.75 -19.03
N ASP A 263 11.83 25.55 -18.88
CA ASP A 263 13.02 25.09 -19.60
C ASP A 263 12.69 24.22 -20.83
N GLN A 264 11.40 23.98 -21.08
CA GLN A 264 10.93 23.13 -22.17
C GLN A 264 10.32 23.96 -23.30
N SER A 265 10.17 23.34 -24.45
CA SER A 265 9.58 23.96 -25.65
C SER A 265 8.09 24.35 -25.47
N ASN A 266 7.44 23.90 -24.43
CA ASN A 266 6.08 24.26 -24.05
C ASN A 266 6.03 24.81 -22.63
N PRO A 267 6.15 26.13 -22.43
CA PRO A 267 6.23 26.76 -21.12
C PRO A 267 4.92 26.75 -20.32
N GLU A 268 3.82 26.34 -20.92
CA GLU A 268 2.52 26.23 -20.25
C GLU A 268 2.23 24.81 -19.73
N PHE A 269 2.99 23.80 -20.16
CA PHE A 269 2.80 22.42 -19.75
C PHE A 269 3.34 22.17 -18.35
N THR A 270 2.55 21.48 -17.51
CA THR A 270 2.94 21.05 -16.19
C THR A 270 2.49 19.61 -15.91
N HIS A 271 3.17 18.93 -14.98
CA HIS A 271 2.73 17.61 -14.59
C HIS A 271 1.40 17.65 -13.82
N MET A 272 1.27 18.59 -12.86
CA MET A 272 0.11 18.63 -11.97
C MET A 272 -1.17 19.19 -12.60
N TYR A 273 -1.05 20.19 -13.52
CA TYR A 273 -2.22 20.80 -14.14
C TYR A 273 -2.64 20.10 -15.44
N ASP A 274 -1.67 19.47 -16.14
CA ASP A 274 -1.90 18.97 -17.50
C ASP A 274 -1.70 17.46 -17.60
N TYR A 275 -0.49 16.97 -17.41
CA TYR A 275 -0.13 15.61 -17.77
C TYR A 275 -0.82 14.55 -16.91
N TYR A 276 -0.76 14.68 -15.58
CA TYR A 276 -1.32 13.67 -14.69
C TYR A 276 -2.84 13.61 -14.72
N PRO A 277 -3.59 14.73 -14.64
CA PRO A 277 -5.04 14.69 -14.75
C PRO A 277 -5.53 14.07 -16.06
N GLN A 278 -4.88 14.43 -17.18
CA GLN A 278 -5.22 13.88 -18.49
C GLN A 278 -4.83 12.40 -18.60
N GLY A 279 -3.63 12.02 -18.16
CA GLY A 279 -3.14 10.65 -18.18
C GLY A 279 -4.00 9.71 -17.36
N ILE A 280 -4.41 10.10 -16.13
CA ILE A 280 -5.28 9.31 -15.27
C ILE A 280 -6.58 8.95 -16.01
N ILE A 281 -7.15 9.87 -16.75
CA ILE A 281 -8.39 9.63 -17.52
C ILE A 281 -8.11 8.83 -18.80
N ASN A 282 -7.17 9.31 -19.63
CA ASN A 282 -6.96 8.80 -20.98
C ASN A 282 -6.30 7.41 -21.00
N PHE A 283 -5.48 7.10 -19.98
CA PHE A 283 -4.77 5.82 -19.89
C PHE A 283 -5.56 4.76 -19.10
N GLY A 284 -6.76 5.11 -18.60
CA GLY A 284 -7.66 4.17 -17.92
C GLY A 284 -7.42 3.99 -16.42
N MET A 285 -6.67 4.91 -15.79
CA MET A 285 -6.25 4.78 -14.38
C MET A 285 -7.27 5.28 -13.36
N LYS A 286 -8.35 5.94 -13.79
CA LYS A 286 -9.31 6.66 -12.94
C LYS A 286 -9.85 5.84 -11.75
N ASP A 287 -10.18 4.57 -11.98
CA ASP A 287 -10.81 3.70 -10.98
C ASP A 287 -9.88 2.62 -10.42
N VAL A 288 -8.62 2.59 -10.85
CA VAL A 288 -7.61 1.59 -10.44
C VAL A 288 -7.41 1.57 -8.93
N TRP A 289 -7.48 2.72 -8.26
CA TRP A 289 -7.31 2.84 -6.82
C TRP A 289 -8.28 1.97 -6.00
N LYS A 290 -9.40 1.52 -6.57
CA LYS A 290 -10.36 0.66 -5.87
C LYS A 290 -9.80 -0.74 -5.62
N THR A 291 -8.81 -1.18 -6.39
CA THR A 291 -8.28 -2.54 -6.34
C THR A 291 -6.75 -2.63 -6.33
N ALA A 292 -6.05 -1.53 -6.62
CA ALA A 292 -4.60 -1.52 -6.68
C ALA A 292 -4.02 -0.16 -6.22
N PRO A 293 -2.80 -0.10 -5.66
CA PRO A 293 -2.28 1.08 -4.98
C PRO A 293 -1.93 2.23 -5.94
N VAL A 294 -2.09 3.45 -5.43
CA VAL A 294 -1.58 4.68 -6.03
C VAL A 294 -0.36 5.14 -5.23
N SER A 295 0.82 5.05 -5.84
CA SER A 295 2.10 5.36 -5.20
C SER A 295 2.74 6.55 -5.90
N LEU A 296 2.87 7.69 -5.22
CA LEU A 296 3.31 8.94 -5.83
C LEU A 296 4.71 9.32 -5.35
N GLU A 297 5.48 9.99 -6.21
CA GLU A 297 6.82 10.45 -5.90
C GLU A 297 6.94 11.96 -6.17
N VAL A 298 7.67 12.66 -5.29
CA VAL A 298 7.92 14.09 -5.40
C VAL A 298 8.91 14.40 -6.53
N CYS A 299 8.67 15.49 -7.23
CA CYS A 299 9.66 16.11 -8.11
C CYS A 299 10.71 16.83 -7.26
N GLY A 300 11.94 16.33 -7.25
CA GLY A 300 12.95 16.79 -6.29
C GLY A 300 12.64 16.33 -4.87
N THR A 301 12.34 17.24 -3.95
CA THR A 301 11.94 16.97 -2.56
C THR A 301 10.92 18.03 -2.09
N ILE A 302 10.16 17.76 -1.01
CA ILE A 302 9.30 18.81 -0.41
C ILE A 302 10.12 20.02 0.05
N LYS A 303 11.36 19.83 0.51
CA LYS A 303 12.26 20.97 0.83
C LYS A 303 12.46 21.88 -0.37
N SER A 304 12.53 21.36 -1.60
CA SER A 304 12.72 22.18 -2.79
C SER A 304 11.50 23.06 -3.13
N TRP A 305 10.33 22.77 -2.57
CA TRP A 305 9.16 23.63 -2.71
C TRP A 305 9.28 24.97 -1.97
N LYS A 306 10.20 25.09 -1.01
CA LYS A 306 10.48 26.39 -0.34
C LYS A 306 11.16 27.42 -1.22
N GLY A 307 11.62 27.04 -2.40
CA GLY A 307 12.26 27.92 -3.34
C GLY A 307 13.77 28.07 -3.18
N LYS A 308 14.40 28.63 -4.20
CA LYS A 308 15.82 28.84 -4.42
C LYS A 308 16.64 27.54 -4.45
N ARG A 309 16.58 26.84 -5.54
CA ARG A 309 17.82 26.24 -6.06
C ARG A 309 18.67 27.39 -6.58
N ASP A 310 19.90 27.51 -6.13
CA ASP A 310 20.86 28.58 -6.53
C ASP A 310 21.09 28.71 -8.06
N SER A 311 20.52 27.78 -8.84
CA SER A 311 20.62 27.71 -10.29
C SER A 311 19.31 27.93 -11.07
N CYS A 312 18.17 28.18 -10.39
CA CYS A 312 16.88 28.34 -11.08
C CYS A 312 16.34 29.76 -10.98
N GLN A 313 16.47 30.52 -12.06
CA GLN A 313 15.98 31.90 -12.19
C GLN A 313 14.46 32.05 -11.90
N TYR A 314 13.69 30.95 -11.94
CA TYR A 314 12.23 30.93 -11.84
C TYR A 314 11.71 30.17 -10.62
N CYS A 315 12.59 29.62 -9.76
CA CYS A 315 12.21 28.87 -8.59
C CYS A 315 11.83 29.80 -7.44
N GLN A 316 10.65 30.41 -7.52
CA GLN A 316 10.02 30.98 -6.32
C GLN A 316 9.45 29.85 -5.48
N GLY A 317 9.60 29.95 -4.16
CA GLY A 317 9.01 28.99 -3.25
C GLY A 317 7.49 28.96 -3.36
N TYR A 318 6.93 27.78 -3.08
CA TYR A 318 5.46 27.66 -3.05
C TYR A 318 4.88 28.30 -1.80
N THR A 319 3.71 28.91 -1.99
CA THR A 319 2.87 29.35 -0.89
C THR A 319 2.22 28.15 -0.22
N THR A 320 1.75 28.35 1.02
CA THR A 320 0.98 27.33 1.75
C THR A 320 -0.26 26.85 0.98
N ASP A 321 -0.90 27.74 0.20
CA ASP A 321 -2.06 27.38 -0.62
C ASP A 321 -1.68 26.51 -1.82
N GLN A 322 -0.53 26.73 -2.43
CA GLN A 322 -0.02 25.84 -3.48
C GLN A 322 0.33 24.46 -2.92
N VAL A 323 0.94 24.40 -1.74
CA VAL A 323 1.20 23.10 -1.07
C VAL A 323 -0.12 22.39 -0.74
N ARG A 324 -1.12 23.13 -0.25
CA ARG A 324 -2.47 22.59 0.01
C ARG A 324 -3.13 22.08 -1.29
N TYR A 325 -2.98 22.80 -2.39
CA TYR A 325 -3.47 22.37 -3.69
C TYR A 325 -2.81 21.03 -4.11
N ILE A 326 -1.49 20.93 -4.03
CA ILE A 326 -0.75 19.70 -4.36
C ILE A 326 -1.28 18.52 -3.53
N ILE A 327 -1.41 18.70 -2.22
CA ILE A 327 -1.94 17.68 -1.31
C ILE A 327 -3.36 17.27 -1.72
N ASN A 328 -4.25 18.21 -1.96
CA ASN A 328 -5.64 17.92 -2.32
C ASN A 328 -5.78 17.18 -3.65
N GLU A 329 -4.95 17.51 -4.65
CA GLU A 329 -4.94 16.76 -5.90
C GLU A 329 -4.50 15.30 -5.70
N THR A 330 -3.45 15.06 -4.90
CA THR A 330 -3.03 13.69 -4.60
C THR A 330 -4.09 12.89 -3.84
N LEU A 331 -4.81 13.54 -2.91
CA LEU A 331 -5.94 12.92 -2.19
C LEU A 331 -7.11 12.62 -3.15
N LYS A 332 -7.39 13.49 -4.10
CA LYS A 332 -8.39 13.28 -5.17
C LYS A 332 -8.00 12.09 -6.05
N TRP A 333 -6.72 11.82 -6.22
CA TRP A 333 -6.21 10.67 -6.96
C TRP A 333 -6.09 9.40 -6.10
N HIS A 334 -6.61 9.42 -4.87
CA HIS A 334 -6.64 8.29 -3.96
C HIS A 334 -5.26 7.73 -3.59
N ILE A 335 -4.32 8.63 -3.30
CA ILE A 335 -2.96 8.27 -2.93
C ILE A 335 -2.91 7.28 -1.76
N SER A 336 -2.11 6.23 -1.91
CA SER A 336 -1.80 5.27 -0.84
C SER A 336 -0.47 5.56 -0.18
N SER A 337 0.58 5.82 -0.97
CA SER A 337 1.92 6.05 -0.47
C SER A 337 2.65 7.16 -1.21
N PHE A 338 3.59 7.79 -0.54
CA PHE A 338 4.32 8.94 -1.07
C PHE A 338 5.82 8.86 -0.81
N ASN A 339 6.60 8.95 -1.90
CA ASN A 339 8.05 9.01 -1.83
C ASN A 339 8.53 10.47 -1.78
N ASN A 340 8.96 10.94 -0.61
CA ASN A 340 9.62 12.24 -0.42
C ASN A 340 11.15 12.13 -0.48
N LYS A 341 11.69 11.06 -1.06
CA LYS A 341 13.13 10.77 -1.23
C LYS A 341 13.92 10.82 0.09
N SER A 342 13.29 10.41 1.19
CA SER A 342 13.83 10.47 2.56
C SER A 342 14.34 11.87 2.94
N SER A 343 13.79 12.91 2.36
CA SER A 343 14.11 14.30 2.72
C SER A 343 13.24 14.78 3.87
N GLY A 344 13.75 15.67 4.70
CA GLY A 344 12.97 16.27 5.78
C GLY A 344 11.79 17.10 5.25
N VAL A 345 10.74 17.20 6.06
CA VAL A 345 9.58 18.08 5.81
C VAL A 345 9.85 19.44 6.46
N PRO A 346 9.64 20.56 5.74
CA PRO A 346 9.70 21.89 6.33
C PRO A 346 8.72 22.05 7.49
N GLU A 347 9.17 22.64 8.59
CA GLU A 347 8.40 22.78 9.82
C GLU A 347 7.07 23.53 9.61
N GLU A 348 7.10 24.59 8.80
CA GLU A 348 5.90 25.39 8.50
C GLU A 348 4.77 24.61 7.81
N TRP A 349 5.08 23.52 7.12
CA TRP A 349 4.08 22.68 6.45
C TRP A 349 3.78 21.39 7.21
N ARG A 350 4.44 21.14 8.34
CA ARG A 350 4.21 19.93 9.14
C ARG A 350 2.74 19.68 9.46
N PRO A 351 1.94 20.71 9.88
CA PRO A 351 0.51 20.49 10.13
C PRO A 351 -0.27 20.05 8.89
N LEU A 352 0.08 20.54 7.70
CA LEU A 352 -0.54 20.09 6.45
C LEU A 352 -0.15 18.66 6.08
N ILE A 353 1.09 18.31 6.29
CA ILE A 353 1.60 16.95 6.05
C ILE A 353 0.94 15.95 7.01
N ASP A 354 0.78 16.30 8.29
CA ASP A 354 0.10 15.44 9.26
C ASP A 354 -1.38 15.23 8.88
N GLN A 355 -2.08 16.27 8.40
CA GLN A 355 -3.44 16.14 7.87
C GLN A 355 -3.48 15.27 6.60
N TRP A 356 -2.47 15.38 5.73
CA TRP A 356 -2.34 14.54 4.54
C TRP A 356 -2.17 13.07 4.92
N LEU A 357 -1.25 12.77 5.85
CA LEU A 357 -1.00 11.42 6.36
C LEU A 357 -2.23 10.78 7.01
N LYS A 358 -3.07 11.58 7.70
CA LYS A 358 -4.33 11.09 8.30
C LYS A 358 -5.38 10.70 7.25
N LYS A 359 -5.24 11.14 6.00
CA LYS A 359 -6.18 10.85 4.90
C LYS A 359 -5.59 9.90 3.84
N MET A 360 -4.27 9.83 3.74
CA MET A 360 -3.57 8.99 2.79
C MET A 360 -3.83 7.51 3.06
N GLY A 361 -4.05 6.70 2.02
CA GLY A 361 -4.36 5.29 2.17
C GLY A 361 -5.70 5.05 2.85
N TYR A 362 -5.74 4.11 3.78
CA TYR A 362 -6.93 3.73 4.54
C TYR A 362 -6.83 4.19 6.00
N ARG A 363 -7.98 4.49 6.60
CA ARG A 363 -8.09 4.89 8.02
C ARG A 363 -9.38 4.34 8.61
N PHE A 364 -9.34 3.16 9.18
CA PHE A 364 -10.51 2.49 9.73
C PHE A 364 -10.88 3.01 11.11
N VAL A 365 -12.11 3.51 11.23
CA VAL A 365 -12.77 3.91 12.47
C VAL A 365 -13.91 2.93 12.75
N LEU A 366 -13.88 2.19 13.85
CA LEU A 366 -15.01 1.40 14.31
C LEU A 366 -15.99 2.33 15.02
N ARG A 367 -17.11 2.65 14.38
CA ARG A 367 -18.14 3.57 14.91
C ARG A 367 -18.98 2.92 15.99
N SER A 368 -19.35 1.66 15.79
CA SER A 368 -20.07 0.89 16.80
C SER A 368 -19.91 -0.61 16.59
N PHE A 369 -20.02 -1.34 17.68
CA PHE A 369 -20.04 -2.79 17.70
C PHE A 369 -21.15 -3.27 18.65
N THR A 370 -22.02 -4.17 18.20
CA THR A 370 -23.14 -4.71 18.97
C THR A 370 -22.98 -6.22 19.09
N TYR A 371 -23.05 -6.76 20.29
CA TYR A 371 -22.87 -8.18 20.57
C TYR A 371 -23.70 -8.62 21.77
N PRO A 372 -24.00 -9.92 22.00
CA PRO A 372 -24.74 -10.41 23.17
C PRO A 372 -23.90 -10.29 24.44
N GLU A 373 -24.55 -10.05 25.58
CA GLU A 373 -23.88 -9.94 26.89
C GLU A 373 -23.25 -11.26 27.34
N PHE A 374 -23.85 -12.40 26.98
CA PHE A 374 -23.35 -13.73 27.31
C PHE A 374 -23.54 -14.71 26.16
N VAL A 375 -22.79 -15.81 26.20
CA VAL A 375 -22.91 -16.94 25.27
C VAL A 375 -22.53 -18.24 25.98
N SER A 376 -23.07 -19.37 25.53
CA SER A 376 -22.63 -20.67 26.01
C SER A 376 -21.34 -21.13 25.32
N ALA A 377 -20.51 -21.93 25.98
CA ALA A 377 -19.40 -22.61 25.32
C ALA A 377 -19.91 -23.45 24.14
N GLY A 378 -19.26 -23.33 22.96
CA GLY A 378 -19.74 -23.86 21.69
C GLY A 378 -20.88 -23.07 21.06
N GLY A 379 -21.34 -22.00 21.69
CA GLY A 379 -22.43 -21.15 21.20
C GLY A 379 -21.96 -20.15 20.12
N LYS A 380 -22.96 -19.52 19.51
CA LYS A 380 -22.75 -18.55 18.42
C LYS A 380 -22.95 -17.12 18.94
N ILE A 381 -21.98 -16.26 18.67
CA ILE A 381 -22.06 -14.82 18.91
C ILE A 381 -22.43 -14.15 17.60
N ASN A 382 -23.64 -13.63 17.50
CA ASN A 382 -24.02 -12.75 16.41
C ASN A 382 -23.61 -11.33 16.78
N PHE A 383 -22.97 -10.63 15.87
CA PHE A 383 -22.58 -9.24 16.07
C PHE A 383 -22.93 -8.36 14.87
N LYS A 384 -23.02 -7.06 15.12
CA LYS A 384 -23.19 -6.03 14.11
C LYS A 384 -22.10 -5.00 14.30
N SER A 385 -21.46 -4.58 13.20
CA SER A 385 -20.42 -3.58 13.27
C SER A 385 -20.58 -2.53 12.17
N TRP A 386 -20.28 -1.29 12.53
CA TRP A 386 -20.27 -0.15 11.63
C TRP A 386 -18.88 0.44 11.59
N TRP A 387 -18.27 0.38 10.43
CA TRP A 387 -16.94 0.88 10.14
C TRP A 387 -17.02 2.10 9.22
N ASP A 388 -16.10 3.03 9.39
CA ASP A 388 -15.91 4.18 8.51
C ASP A 388 -14.44 4.20 8.06
N ASN A 389 -14.19 4.01 6.77
CA ASN A 389 -12.87 4.22 6.21
C ASN A 389 -12.71 5.70 5.86
N LYS A 390 -12.06 6.48 6.72
CA LYS A 390 -11.80 7.92 6.57
C LYS A 390 -10.59 8.25 5.70
N GLY A 391 -9.86 7.24 5.26
CA GLY A 391 -8.81 7.38 4.26
C GLY A 391 -9.39 7.59 2.86
N VAL A 392 -8.52 7.78 1.89
CA VAL A 392 -8.93 7.98 0.48
C VAL A 392 -8.79 6.72 -0.36
N ALA A 393 -8.32 5.61 0.20
CA ALA A 393 -8.10 4.34 -0.50
C ALA A 393 -8.49 3.14 0.39
N PRO A 394 -8.69 1.93 -0.17
CA PRO A 394 -8.82 0.70 0.60
C PRO A 394 -7.45 0.15 1.00
N ILE A 395 -7.46 -0.93 1.78
CA ILE A 395 -6.28 -1.76 2.03
C ILE A 395 -6.11 -2.78 0.91
N TYR A 396 -4.91 -2.96 0.36
CA TYR A 396 -4.70 -3.83 -0.81
C TYR A 396 -4.11 -5.20 -0.46
N LYS A 397 -3.27 -5.29 0.56
CA LYS A 397 -2.75 -6.57 1.04
C LYS A 397 -3.78 -7.27 1.92
N LYS A 398 -3.72 -8.59 1.97
CA LYS A 398 -4.67 -9.39 2.74
C LYS A 398 -4.33 -9.35 4.22
N TYR A 399 -5.22 -8.72 5.00
CA TYR A 399 -5.29 -8.81 6.44
C TYR A 399 -6.66 -9.38 6.83
N LEU A 400 -6.79 -9.85 8.06
CA LEU A 400 -8.00 -10.50 8.54
C LEU A 400 -8.61 -9.72 9.70
N LEU A 401 -9.91 -9.54 9.71
CA LEU A 401 -10.60 -9.05 10.88
C LEU A 401 -10.74 -10.21 11.87
N ALA A 402 -10.36 -9.98 13.12
CA ALA A 402 -10.41 -10.98 14.17
C ALA A 402 -11.02 -10.43 15.44
N VAL A 403 -11.68 -11.30 16.19
CA VAL A 403 -12.07 -11.04 17.58
C VAL A 403 -11.24 -11.90 18.52
N ARG A 404 -11.00 -11.41 19.73
CA ARG A 404 -10.26 -12.12 20.76
C ARG A 404 -11.07 -12.19 22.06
N PHE A 405 -11.10 -13.37 22.65
CA PHE A 405 -11.57 -13.59 24.03
C PHE A 405 -10.36 -13.86 24.90
N THR A 406 -10.13 -13.07 25.95
CA THR A 406 -8.96 -13.28 26.81
C THR A 406 -9.27 -13.01 28.27
N ASN A 407 -8.74 -13.87 29.16
CA ASN A 407 -8.65 -13.69 30.60
C ASN A 407 -7.32 -14.27 31.09
N GLU A 408 -7.12 -14.33 32.42
CA GLU A 408 -5.88 -14.86 33.02
C GLU A 408 -5.57 -16.31 32.67
N LYS A 409 -6.58 -17.11 32.30
CA LYS A 409 -6.47 -18.54 32.06
C LYS A 409 -6.37 -18.95 30.62
N ARG A 410 -6.97 -18.15 29.70
CA ARG A 410 -7.05 -18.50 28.28
C ARG A 410 -7.16 -17.26 27.40
N SER A 411 -6.54 -17.34 26.25
CA SER A 411 -6.70 -16.38 25.16
C SER A 411 -7.05 -17.14 23.87
N GLU A 412 -8.08 -16.69 23.16
CA GLU A 412 -8.58 -17.33 21.94
C GLU A 412 -8.83 -16.27 20.89
N VAL A 413 -8.25 -16.43 19.71
CA VAL A 413 -8.42 -15.54 18.56
C VAL A 413 -9.27 -16.25 17.51
N ILE A 414 -10.34 -15.61 17.08
CA ILE A 414 -11.25 -16.15 16.07
C ILE A 414 -11.26 -15.19 14.87
N ILE A 415 -10.90 -15.72 13.71
CA ILE A 415 -10.93 -14.99 12.45
C ILE A 415 -12.38 -14.93 11.95
N THR A 416 -12.78 -13.77 11.46
CA THR A 416 -14.08 -13.56 10.80
C THR A 416 -13.96 -13.74 9.29
N ASP A 417 -15.11 -13.81 8.60
CA ASP A 417 -15.16 -13.90 7.13
C ASP A 417 -15.15 -12.52 6.43
N ALA A 418 -14.81 -11.44 7.16
CA ALA A 418 -14.78 -10.09 6.61
C ALA A 418 -13.77 -9.94 5.45
N ASP A 419 -14.23 -9.50 4.31
CA ASP A 419 -13.38 -9.03 3.21
C ASP A 419 -13.08 -7.54 3.38
N ILE A 420 -12.11 -7.23 4.23
CA ILE A 420 -11.72 -5.82 4.50
C ILE A 420 -11.08 -5.12 3.30
N ASN A 421 -10.64 -5.87 2.28
CA ASN A 421 -10.11 -5.29 1.04
C ASN A 421 -11.22 -4.61 0.21
N SER A 422 -12.47 -5.02 0.41
CA SER A 422 -13.64 -4.38 -0.21
C SER A 422 -14.11 -3.09 0.51
N TRP A 423 -13.53 -2.74 1.67
CA TRP A 423 -13.94 -1.57 2.45
C TRP A 423 -13.38 -0.27 1.84
N LEU A 424 -14.09 0.24 0.86
CA LEU A 424 -13.78 1.52 0.22
C LEU A 424 -13.98 2.69 1.19
N PRO A 425 -13.45 3.90 0.88
CA PRO A 425 -13.71 5.11 1.66
C PRO A 425 -15.19 5.35 1.94
N GLY A 426 -15.50 5.69 3.19
CA GLY A 426 -16.86 5.90 3.72
C GLY A 426 -17.35 4.74 4.57
N ASP A 427 -18.67 4.65 4.71
CA ASP A 427 -19.35 3.69 5.60
C ASP A 427 -19.32 2.25 5.06
N ASN A 428 -18.92 1.32 5.94
CA ASN A 428 -18.93 -0.12 5.69
C ASN A 428 -19.64 -0.83 6.84
N LEU A 429 -20.68 -1.56 6.54
CA LEU A 429 -21.43 -2.36 7.52
C LEU A 429 -21.02 -3.81 7.40
N TYR A 430 -20.65 -4.41 8.53
CA TYR A 430 -20.30 -5.82 8.56
C TYR A 430 -20.98 -6.49 9.77
N ASP A 431 -21.97 -7.31 9.46
CA ASP A 431 -22.73 -8.10 10.41
C ASP A 431 -22.39 -9.57 10.17
N ASP A 432 -22.01 -10.29 11.24
CA ASP A 432 -21.58 -11.67 11.12
C ASP A 432 -21.74 -12.42 12.45
N SER A 433 -21.20 -13.60 12.52
CA SER A 433 -21.21 -14.43 13.71
C SER A 433 -19.92 -15.25 13.85
N VAL A 434 -19.48 -15.42 15.07
CA VAL A 434 -18.36 -16.31 15.42
C VAL A 434 -18.81 -17.36 16.41
N PHE A 435 -18.17 -18.54 16.40
CA PHE A 435 -18.44 -19.59 17.35
C PHE A 435 -17.40 -19.59 18.46
N VAL A 436 -17.86 -19.60 19.71
CA VAL A 436 -17.00 -19.83 20.87
C VAL A 436 -16.56 -21.30 20.87
N PRO A 437 -15.28 -21.63 21.11
CA PRO A 437 -14.85 -23.01 21.23
C PRO A 437 -15.63 -23.78 22.30
N ARG A 438 -15.95 -25.05 22.03
CA ARG A 438 -16.74 -25.89 22.97
C ARG A 438 -16.05 -26.17 24.29
N ASP A 439 -14.73 -26.14 24.30
CA ASP A 439 -13.87 -26.36 25.47
C ASP A 439 -13.51 -25.06 26.19
N MET A 440 -14.19 -23.96 25.86
CA MET A 440 -13.94 -22.67 26.50
C MET A 440 -14.49 -22.67 27.91
N PRO A 441 -13.66 -22.46 28.96
CA PRO A 441 -14.14 -22.45 30.33
C PRO A 441 -15.17 -21.35 30.60
N ALA A 442 -16.17 -21.63 31.44
CA ALA A 442 -17.09 -20.61 31.88
C ALA A 442 -16.37 -19.48 32.64
N GLY A 443 -16.80 -18.26 32.45
CA GLY A 443 -16.19 -17.09 33.06
C GLY A 443 -16.36 -15.81 32.28
N ILE A 444 -15.81 -14.72 32.82
CA ILE A 444 -15.81 -13.41 32.18
C ILE A 444 -14.51 -13.27 31.39
N TYR A 445 -14.64 -12.86 30.13
CA TYR A 445 -13.53 -12.62 29.21
C TYR A 445 -13.55 -11.17 28.73
N LYS A 446 -12.38 -10.56 28.59
CA LYS A 446 -12.23 -9.36 27.76
C LYS A 446 -12.54 -9.76 26.33
N PHE A 447 -13.47 -9.05 25.71
CA PHE A 447 -13.83 -9.21 24.30
C PHE A 447 -13.19 -8.08 23.52
N GLN A 448 -12.39 -8.41 22.52
CA GLN A 448 -11.53 -7.48 21.80
C GLN A 448 -11.63 -7.70 20.30
N ILE A 449 -11.24 -6.68 19.51
CA ILE A 449 -11.22 -6.73 18.05
C ILE A 449 -9.89 -6.21 17.53
N GLY A 450 -9.44 -6.72 16.38
CA GLY A 450 -8.24 -6.25 15.70
C GLY A 450 -8.21 -6.68 14.24
N ILE A 451 -7.45 -5.96 13.44
CA ILE A 451 -7.10 -6.39 12.09
C ILE A 451 -5.70 -6.99 12.16
N VAL A 452 -5.62 -8.28 11.86
CA VAL A 452 -4.44 -9.12 12.12
C VAL A 452 -3.75 -9.54 10.82
N ASP A 453 -2.47 -9.82 10.92
CA ASP A 453 -1.71 -10.46 9.86
C ASP A 453 -2.25 -11.86 9.57
N ALA A 454 -2.34 -12.22 8.28
CA ALA A 454 -3.00 -13.45 7.84
C ALA A 454 -2.25 -14.75 8.22
N GLN A 455 -0.98 -14.66 8.56
CA GLN A 455 -0.16 -15.82 8.92
C GLN A 455 0.03 -15.94 10.44
N SER A 456 0.43 -14.84 11.08
CA SER A 456 0.72 -14.82 12.51
C SER A 456 -0.51 -14.64 13.40
N HIS A 457 -1.62 -14.17 12.84
CA HIS A 457 -2.85 -13.75 13.54
C HIS A 457 -2.60 -12.71 14.64
N LYS A 458 -1.50 -11.97 14.56
CA LYS A 458 -1.20 -10.85 15.47
C LYS A 458 -1.71 -9.53 14.88
N PRO A 459 -2.20 -8.58 15.70
CA PRO A 459 -2.58 -7.25 15.23
C PRO A 459 -1.48 -6.59 14.42
N LYS A 460 -1.84 -6.09 13.25
CA LYS A 460 -0.91 -5.45 12.32
C LYS A 460 -1.38 -4.08 11.83
N VAL A 461 -2.69 -3.85 11.85
CA VAL A 461 -3.30 -2.59 11.40
C VAL A 461 -3.87 -1.84 12.59
N ASN A 462 -3.40 -0.62 12.79
CA ASN A 462 -3.93 0.28 13.81
C ASN A 462 -5.26 0.89 13.34
N LEU A 463 -6.27 0.80 14.20
CA LEU A 463 -7.54 1.49 14.00
C LEU A 463 -7.46 2.94 14.49
N ALA A 464 -8.19 3.82 13.86
CA ALA A 464 -8.26 5.23 14.27
C ALA A 464 -9.26 5.45 15.41
N ILE A 465 -9.16 4.65 16.48
CA ILE A 465 -9.97 4.73 17.69
C ILE A 465 -9.09 4.60 18.94
N GLU A 466 -9.58 5.10 20.06
CA GLU A 466 -8.94 4.92 21.35
C GLU A 466 -9.11 3.48 21.89
N GLY A 467 -8.34 3.11 22.93
CA GLY A 467 -8.50 1.86 23.65
C GLY A 467 -7.68 0.68 23.14
N LYS A 468 -6.60 0.96 22.36
CA LYS A 468 -5.62 -0.06 21.94
C LYS A 468 -4.81 -0.53 23.15
N ASP A 469 -4.72 -1.86 23.36
CA ASP A 469 -3.82 -2.47 24.34
C ASP A 469 -2.37 -2.58 23.84
N THR A 470 -1.48 -3.06 24.68
CA THR A 470 -0.05 -3.20 24.36
C THR A 470 0.24 -4.27 23.30
N GLU A 471 -0.70 -5.16 23.02
CA GLU A 471 -0.59 -6.17 21.97
C GLU A 471 -1.27 -5.74 20.65
N GLY A 472 -1.89 -4.54 20.60
CA GLY A 472 -2.53 -3.99 19.42
C GLY A 472 -4.02 -4.30 19.28
N TRP A 473 -4.66 -4.93 20.28
CA TRP A 473 -6.09 -5.20 20.29
C TRP A 473 -6.90 -4.02 20.87
N TYR A 474 -8.15 -3.88 20.41
CA TYR A 474 -9.07 -2.85 20.85
C TYR A 474 -10.20 -3.47 21.68
N GLN A 475 -10.45 -2.91 22.88
CA GLN A 475 -11.42 -3.43 23.82
C GLN A 475 -12.85 -3.13 23.37
N LEU A 476 -13.66 -4.19 23.13
CA LEU A 476 -15.10 -4.07 22.89
C LEU A 476 -15.90 -4.02 24.21
N GLY A 477 -15.42 -4.73 25.22
CA GLY A 477 -16.06 -4.86 26.53
C GLY A 477 -15.75 -6.20 27.16
N ASN A 478 -16.67 -6.69 27.98
CA ASN A 478 -16.60 -8.02 28.55
C ASN A 478 -17.72 -8.91 27.97
N LEU A 479 -17.45 -10.20 27.87
CA LEU A 479 -18.40 -11.23 27.47
C LEU A 479 -18.39 -12.34 28.52
N GLU A 480 -19.57 -12.75 29.00
CA GLU A 480 -19.70 -13.91 29.87
C GLU A 480 -19.85 -15.19 29.02
N ILE A 481 -19.00 -16.18 29.28
CA ILE A 481 -19.14 -17.53 28.74
C ILE A 481 -19.74 -18.44 29.83
N LYS A 482 -20.88 -19.06 29.50
CA LYS A 482 -21.65 -19.94 30.41
C LYS A 482 -21.47 -21.38 30.04
#